data_41e7b9becfa570327cc2e617534eedce
#
_entry.id   41e7b9becfa570327cc2e617534eedce
#
_cell.length_a   1.000
_cell.length_b   1.000
_cell.length_c   1.000
_cell.angle_alpha   90.00
_cell.angle_beta   90.00
_cell.angle_gamma   90.00
#
_symmetry.space_group_name_H-M   'P 1'
#
loop_
_entity.id
_entity.type
_entity.pdbx_description
1 polymer ?
#
loop_
_entity_poly.entity_id
_entity_poly.type
_entity_poly.pdbx_seq_one_letter_code
_entity_poly.pdbx_strand_id
1 'polypeptide(L)'
;MSKLRCYVMFTFCMLAINFTFAKSELKNTGNNMINLEKTKTYCIGRYVVEIPAEANPLQRYDQYDSFIIKVQENANPQDFNTAVQKWRNDYSKGDRKIFEDPKEQVFNGRLTKIFKGKLADKKIIPYDVFGFVLDRRTLFLIEGGHSDLPMWTEKSNEAMQHLIKNLRYRPEHEIPQENGQCIYQGFIQDNDKKFRHSKQKIGFRFKGFPTVVLRFDAETNSRDTAQLIPRIENKLRQVGQSQRQIDKDNIRKGEKNTPYLIGQEWISVEKMKGKNGISALWEHTGTARDNKDPLIGFEVDTARSSPYTESSSMEQFDALKLYESILKTIRKFGE
;
A
#
# COMPACT_ATOMS: atom_id res chain seq x y z
N MET A 1 -10.60 -37.88 10.36
CA MET A 1 -11.42 -36.68 10.10
C MET A 1 -10.50 -35.46 10.19
N SER A 2 -10.01 -35.03 9.06
CA SER A 2 -9.03 -33.94 8.92
C SER A 2 -9.76 -32.60 9.10
N LYS A 3 -9.39 -31.83 10.11
CA LYS A 3 -9.92 -30.48 10.34
C LYS A 3 -9.28 -29.53 9.33
N LEU A 4 -9.98 -29.22 8.27
CA LEU A 4 -9.63 -28.17 7.33
C LEU A 4 -9.79 -26.81 8.06
N ARG A 5 -8.69 -26.25 8.52
CA ARG A 5 -8.66 -24.90 9.09
C ARG A 5 -8.68 -23.91 7.92
N CYS A 6 -9.83 -23.29 7.72
CA CYS A 6 -9.98 -22.20 6.76
C CYS A 6 -9.34 -20.93 7.34
N TYR A 7 -8.17 -20.55 6.83
CA TYR A 7 -7.59 -19.22 7.07
C TYR A 7 -8.43 -18.21 6.29
N VAL A 8 -9.06 -17.28 7.01
CA VAL A 8 -9.60 -16.06 6.39
C VAL A 8 -8.42 -15.16 6.07
N MET A 9 -7.75 -15.50 5.00
CA MET A 9 -6.71 -14.68 4.43
C MET A 9 -7.39 -13.58 3.62
N PHE A 10 -7.07 -12.33 3.91
CA PHE A 10 -7.23 -11.26 2.93
C PHE A 10 -6.42 -11.67 1.70
N THR A 11 -7.11 -12.24 0.72
CA THR A 11 -6.47 -12.68 -0.53
C THR A 11 -6.12 -11.45 -1.34
N PHE A 12 -4.96 -10.86 -1.03
CA PHE A 12 -4.25 -10.05 -2.00
C PHE A 12 -3.55 -11.03 -2.95
N CYS A 13 -4.01 -11.08 -4.19
CA CYS A 13 -3.33 -11.77 -5.29
C CYS A 13 -1.97 -11.09 -5.49
N MET A 14 -0.93 -11.57 -4.79
CA MET A 14 0.46 -11.29 -5.12
C MET A 14 0.95 -12.41 -6.02
N LEU A 15 1.39 -12.05 -7.21
CA LEU A 15 2.16 -12.91 -8.10
C LEU A 15 3.36 -13.49 -7.31
N ALA A 16 3.40 -14.80 -7.21
CA ALA A 16 4.49 -15.55 -6.60
C ALA A 16 5.75 -15.37 -7.46
N ILE A 17 6.70 -14.61 -6.97
CA ILE A 17 8.08 -14.62 -7.45
C ILE A 17 8.86 -15.57 -6.54
N ASN A 18 9.31 -16.70 -7.09
CA ASN A 18 10.16 -17.65 -6.40
C ASN A 18 11.54 -17.03 -6.14
N PHE A 19 11.82 -16.71 -4.88
CA PHE A 19 13.16 -16.40 -4.41
C PHE A 19 13.76 -17.63 -3.75
N THR A 20 14.82 -18.16 -4.32
CA THR A 20 15.71 -19.15 -3.70
C THR A 20 16.51 -18.45 -2.60
N PHE A 21 16.23 -18.74 -1.34
CA PHE A 21 16.99 -18.24 -0.20
C PHE A 21 18.08 -19.23 0.19
N ALA A 22 19.31 -18.74 0.21
CA ALA A 22 20.45 -19.45 0.79
C ALA A 22 20.26 -19.65 2.30
N LYS A 23 20.53 -20.86 2.79
CA LYS A 23 20.55 -21.22 4.20
C LYS A 23 21.68 -20.45 4.90
N SER A 24 21.37 -19.43 5.69
CA SER A 24 22.29 -18.88 6.68
C SER A 24 21.83 -19.29 8.07
N GLU A 25 22.62 -20.06 8.79
CA GLU A 25 22.44 -20.36 10.19
C GLU A 25 22.59 -19.07 11.01
N LEU A 26 21.50 -18.61 11.60
CA LEU A 26 21.49 -17.49 12.54
C LEU A 26 21.56 -18.05 13.98
N LYS A 27 22.77 -18.15 14.53
CA LYS A 27 22.97 -18.14 15.98
C LYS A 27 22.71 -16.71 16.46
N ASN A 28 21.60 -16.48 17.12
CA ASN A 28 21.33 -15.19 17.77
C ASN A 28 21.16 -15.39 19.27
N THR A 29 22.20 -15.06 20.03
CA THR A 29 22.21 -14.94 21.49
C THR A 29 22.46 -13.48 21.86
N GLY A 30 21.41 -12.70 21.85
CA GLY A 30 21.41 -11.32 22.34
C GLY A 30 19.97 -10.85 22.44
N ASN A 31 19.62 -10.17 23.54
CA ASN A 31 18.34 -9.48 23.73
C ASN A 31 18.21 -8.36 22.69
N ASN A 32 17.88 -8.70 21.45
CA ASN A 32 17.60 -7.74 20.40
C ASN A 32 16.18 -7.21 20.61
N MET A 33 16.03 -6.12 21.35
CA MET A 33 14.79 -5.36 21.39
C MET A 33 14.81 -4.33 20.26
N ILE A 34 13.66 -4.14 19.60
CA ILE A 34 13.49 -3.05 18.61
C ILE A 34 13.63 -1.72 19.35
N ASN A 35 14.48 -0.84 18.83
CA ASN A 35 14.62 0.51 19.39
C ASN A 35 13.43 1.39 18.93
N LEU A 36 12.47 1.59 19.84
CA LEU A 36 11.26 2.38 19.58
C LEU A 36 11.46 3.90 19.67
N GLU A 37 12.61 4.36 20.18
CA GLU A 37 12.94 5.78 20.28
C GLU A 37 13.56 6.32 18.98
N LYS A 38 14.26 5.46 18.25
CA LYS A 38 14.88 5.81 16.99
C LYS A 38 13.96 5.47 15.83
N THR A 39 13.31 6.47 15.26
CA THR A 39 12.32 6.30 14.18
C THR A 39 12.71 7.02 12.90
N LYS A 40 12.02 6.65 11.82
CA LYS A 40 11.96 7.38 10.55
C LYS A 40 10.52 7.71 10.24
N THR A 41 10.31 8.91 9.72
CA THR A 41 8.98 9.37 9.32
C THR A 41 8.64 8.86 7.93
N TYR A 42 7.45 8.29 7.78
CA TYR A 42 6.90 7.88 6.48
C TYR A 42 5.58 8.59 6.22
N CYS A 43 5.41 9.06 4.99
CA CYS A 43 4.14 9.61 4.51
C CYS A 43 3.44 8.59 3.60
N ILE A 44 2.17 8.26 3.90
CA ILE A 44 1.37 7.22 3.24
C ILE A 44 0.00 7.82 2.91
N GLY A 45 -0.27 8.12 1.65
CA GLY A 45 -1.47 8.85 1.28
C GLY A 45 -1.53 10.22 1.97
N ARG A 46 -2.49 10.41 2.85
CA ARG A 46 -2.69 11.62 3.67
C ARG A 46 -2.11 11.50 5.08
N TYR A 47 -1.46 10.40 5.40
CA TYR A 47 -1.03 10.10 6.76
C TYR A 47 0.48 10.08 6.91
N VAL A 48 0.90 10.44 8.11
CA VAL A 48 2.29 10.34 8.56
C VAL A 48 2.37 9.36 9.71
N VAL A 49 3.42 8.57 9.74
CA VAL A 49 3.70 7.58 10.79
C VAL A 49 5.19 7.51 11.08
N GLU A 50 5.53 7.29 12.35
CA GLU A 50 6.90 7.05 12.79
C GLU A 50 7.16 5.55 12.89
N ILE A 51 8.12 5.05 12.14
CA ILE A 51 8.48 3.62 12.07
C ILE A 51 9.88 3.44 12.65
N PRO A 52 10.14 2.43 13.49
CA PRO A 52 11.48 2.14 13.99
C PRO A 52 12.52 2.13 12.86
N ALA A 53 13.64 2.82 13.05
CA ALA A 53 14.63 3.08 12.01
C ALA A 53 15.27 1.81 11.42
N GLU A 54 15.25 0.70 12.17
CA GLU A 54 15.75 -0.61 11.76
C GLU A 54 14.76 -1.44 10.92
N ALA A 55 13.51 -0.96 10.78
CA ALA A 55 12.53 -1.57 9.90
C ALA A 55 12.91 -1.34 8.43
N ASN A 56 12.86 -2.39 7.63
CA ASN A 56 13.15 -2.34 6.21
C ASN A 56 11.83 -2.30 5.43
N PRO A 57 11.60 -1.30 4.57
CA PRO A 57 10.40 -1.24 3.75
C PRO A 57 10.36 -2.40 2.75
N LEU A 58 9.17 -2.91 2.56
CA LEU A 58 8.82 -3.85 1.50
C LEU A 58 8.32 -3.09 0.27
N GLN A 59 8.01 -3.84 -0.79
CA GLN A 59 7.40 -3.25 -1.99
C GLN A 59 6.15 -2.43 -1.63
N ARG A 60 6.05 -1.23 -2.16
CA ARG A 60 4.89 -0.34 -2.06
C ARG A 60 3.92 -0.58 -3.21
N TYR A 61 2.68 -0.23 -2.96
CA TYR A 61 1.65 -0.13 -3.96
C TYR A 61 1.04 1.26 -3.89
N ASP A 62 1.16 2.01 -4.96
CA ASP A 62 0.61 3.35 -5.08
C ASP A 62 -0.35 3.40 -6.27
N GLN A 63 -1.59 3.77 -6.02
CA GLN A 63 -2.64 3.95 -7.02
C GLN A 63 -3.33 5.28 -6.83
N TYR A 64 -3.65 5.95 -7.94
CA TYR A 64 -4.38 7.21 -7.96
C TYR A 64 -5.30 7.26 -9.18
N ASP A 65 -6.61 7.51 -8.99
CA ASP A 65 -7.65 7.53 -10.02
C ASP A 65 -7.58 6.33 -10.99
N SER A 66 -7.41 5.12 -10.44
CA SER A 66 -7.26 3.87 -11.18
C SER A 66 -5.92 3.66 -11.90
N PHE A 67 -4.99 4.61 -11.79
CA PHE A 67 -3.63 4.44 -12.30
C PHE A 67 -2.69 3.90 -11.22
N ILE A 68 -1.98 2.84 -11.53
CA ILE A 68 -0.89 2.32 -10.70
C ILE A 68 0.37 3.12 -11.02
N ILE A 69 1.07 3.57 -9.99
CA ILE A 69 2.29 4.36 -10.11
C ILE A 69 3.46 3.54 -9.58
N LYS A 70 4.41 3.25 -10.45
CA LYS A 70 5.68 2.59 -10.11
C LYS A 70 6.80 3.61 -10.18
N VAL A 71 7.86 3.40 -9.42
CA VAL A 71 8.97 4.34 -9.31
C VAL A 71 10.29 3.64 -9.63
N GLN A 72 11.10 4.29 -10.46
CA GLN A 72 12.50 3.97 -10.68
C GLN A 72 13.34 5.12 -10.14
N GLU A 73 14.16 4.83 -9.13
CA GLU A 73 15.08 5.78 -8.53
C GLU A 73 16.35 5.94 -9.35
N ASN A 74 17.06 7.03 -9.11
CA ASN A 74 18.33 7.37 -9.78
C ASN A 74 18.27 7.38 -11.30
N ALA A 75 17.11 7.64 -11.86
CA ALA A 75 16.88 7.71 -13.29
C ALA A 75 17.37 9.03 -13.89
N ASN A 76 17.73 8.97 -15.16
CA ASN A 76 18.15 10.09 -15.99
C ASN A 76 17.35 10.13 -17.30
N PRO A 77 17.54 11.13 -18.20
CA PRO A 77 16.81 11.19 -19.47
C PRO A 77 17.01 9.97 -20.38
N GLN A 78 18.17 9.29 -20.33
CA GLN A 78 18.39 8.06 -21.09
C GLN A 78 17.54 6.92 -20.54
N ASP A 79 17.40 6.80 -19.21
CA ASP A 79 16.55 5.81 -18.57
C ASP A 79 15.07 6.05 -18.93
N PHE A 80 14.64 7.31 -18.95
CA PHE A 80 13.30 7.69 -19.41
C PHE A 80 13.06 7.20 -20.84
N ASN A 81 13.95 7.52 -21.78
CA ASN A 81 13.82 7.09 -23.17
C ASN A 81 13.81 5.56 -23.30
N THR A 82 14.68 4.89 -22.56
CA THR A 82 14.75 3.42 -22.52
C THR A 82 13.43 2.82 -22.02
N ALA A 83 12.86 3.37 -20.96
CA ALA A 83 11.58 2.91 -20.41
C ALA A 83 10.44 3.11 -21.42
N VAL A 84 10.35 4.28 -22.04
CA VAL A 84 9.34 4.57 -23.07
C VAL A 84 9.45 3.59 -24.25
N GLN A 85 10.67 3.36 -24.79
CA GLN A 85 10.87 2.45 -25.92
C GLN A 85 10.59 0.99 -25.54
N LYS A 86 11.01 0.56 -24.34
CA LYS A 86 10.70 -0.78 -23.83
C LYS A 86 9.20 -1.03 -23.80
N TRP A 87 8.45 -0.09 -23.22
CA TRP A 87 6.99 -0.20 -23.10
C TRP A 87 6.31 -0.20 -24.47
N ARG A 88 6.75 0.63 -25.40
CA ARG A 88 6.26 0.61 -26.79
C ARG A 88 6.49 -0.74 -27.44
N ASN A 89 7.71 -1.27 -27.35
CA ASN A 89 8.08 -2.54 -27.95
C ASN A 89 7.29 -3.71 -27.32
N ASP A 90 7.15 -3.72 -25.99
CA ASP A 90 6.42 -4.77 -25.30
C ASP A 90 4.92 -4.69 -25.59
N TYR A 91 4.38 -3.47 -25.70
CA TYR A 91 2.97 -3.25 -26.01
C TYR A 91 2.62 -3.59 -27.46
N SER A 92 3.52 -3.38 -28.38
CA SER A 92 3.29 -3.66 -29.82
C SER A 92 3.45 -5.14 -30.20
N LYS A 93 3.66 -6.03 -29.25
CA LYS A 93 3.72 -7.48 -29.46
C LYS A 93 2.31 -8.09 -29.45
N GLY A 94 2.04 -8.98 -30.41
CA GLY A 94 0.73 -9.65 -30.55
C GLY A 94 -0.39 -8.73 -31.06
N ASP A 95 -1.58 -8.88 -30.51
CA ASP A 95 -2.81 -8.20 -30.98
C ASP A 95 -2.98 -6.79 -30.41
N ARG A 96 -1.93 -6.20 -29.83
CA ARG A 96 -1.96 -4.86 -29.24
C ARG A 96 -1.40 -3.82 -30.20
N LYS A 97 -2.04 -2.65 -30.27
CA LYS A 97 -1.63 -1.53 -31.11
C LYS A 97 -1.62 -0.23 -30.34
N ILE A 98 -0.55 0.56 -30.49
CA ILE A 98 -0.52 1.94 -30.04
C ILE A 98 -1.31 2.76 -31.06
N PHE A 99 -2.26 3.56 -30.60
CA PHE A 99 -3.10 4.38 -31.46
C PHE A 99 -2.98 5.89 -31.19
N GLU A 100 -2.50 6.27 -30.00
CA GLU A 100 -2.24 7.66 -29.64
C GLU A 100 -0.85 7.74 -28.98
N ASP A 101 0.04 8.49 -29.61
CA ASP A 101 1.44 8.61 -29.22
C ASP A 101 1.96 10.02 -29.47
N PRO A 102 1.49 11.02 -28.71
CA PRO A 102 1.94 12.39 -28.84
C PRO A 102 3.44 12.51 -28.53
N LYS A 103 4.08 13.57 -29.05
CA LYS A 103 5.49 13.86 -28.74
C LYS A 103 5.70 14.03 -27.23
N GLU A 104 6.93 13.80 -26.80
CA GLU A 104 7.38 14.11 -25.45
C GLU A 104 7.21 15.59 -25.16
N GLN A 105 6.90 15.92 -23.92
CA GLN A 105 6.67 17.29 -23.47
C GLN A 105 7.49 17.57 -22.21
N VAL A 106 7.91 18.82 -22.06
CA VAL A 106 8.46 19.32 -20.81
C VAL A 106 7.40 20.15 -20.12
N PHE A 107 7.00 19.70 -18.93
CA PHE A 107 6.01 20.39 -18.11
C PHE A 107 6.62 20.75 -16.74
N ASN A 108 6.73 22.06 -16.46
CA ASN A 108 7.37 22.56 -15.21
C ASN A 108 8.76 21.94 -14.96
N GLY A 109 9.59 21.85 -16.02
CA GLY A 109 10.93 21.27 -15.94
C GLY A 109 10.99 19.73 -15.86
N ARG A 110 9.84 19.04 -15.89
CA ARG A 110 9.76 17.58 -15.89
C ARG A 110 9.56 17.05 -17.30
N LEU A 111 10.32 16.04 -17.67
CA LEU A 111 10.15 15.36 -18.95
C LEU A 111 8.96 14.40 -18.82
N THR A 112 7.99 14.50 -19.73
CA THR A 112 6.74 13.74 -19.66
C THR A 112 6.40 13.08 -20.99
N LYS A 113 5.75 11.93 -20.94
CA LYS A 113 5.24 11.20 -22.09
C LYS A 113 3.95 10.49 -21.73
N ILE A 114 2.99 10.52 -22.63
CA ILE A 114 1.76 9.70 -22.53
C ILE A 114 1.63 8.95 -23.85
N PHE A 115 1.20 7.71 -23.81
CA PHE A 115 0.66 7.03 -24.98
C PHE A 115 -0.49 6.11 -24.61
N LYS A 116 -1.35 5.79 -25.59
CA LYS A 116 -2.48 4.90 -25.43
C LYS A 116 -2.40 3.77 -26.44
N GLY A 117 -2.79 2.62 -25.97
CA GLY A 117 -2.91 1.43 -26.76
C GLY A 117 -4.27 0.78 -26.64
N LYS A 118 -4.58 -0.14 -27.53
CA LYS A 118 -5.79 -0.94 -27.52
C LYS A 118 -5.49 -2.36 -27.99
N LEU A 119 -6.34 -3.31 -27.56
CA LEU A 119 -6.38 -4.62 -28.21
C LEU A 119 -7.04 -4.46 -29.58
N ALA A 120 -6.38 -4.92 -30.64
CA ALA A 120 -7.00 -5.02 -31.96
C ALA A 120 -8.16 -6.03 -31.85
N ASP A 121 -9.21 -5.87 -32.59
CA ASP A 121 -10.26 -6.88 -32.90
C ASP A 121 -11.21 -7.32 -31.77
N LYS A 122 -11.41 -6.56 -30.68
CA LYS A 122 -12.51 -6.83 -29.73
C LYS A 122 -13.68 -5.86 -29.87
N LYS A 123 -14.92 -6.38 -29.70
CA LYS A 123 -16.16 -5.57 -29.75
C LYS A 123 -16.25 -4.54 -28.61
N ILE A 124 -15.72 -4.87 -27.42
CA ILE A 124 -15.51 -3.92 -26.32
C ILE A 124 -14.01 -3.75 -26.23
N ILE A 125 -13.53 -2.56 -26.55
CA ILE A 125 -12.10 -2.27 -26.65
C ILE A 125 -11.65 -1.68 -25.32
N PRO A 126 -10.91 -2.44 -24.48
CA PRO A 126 -10.19 -1.84 -23.37
C PRO A 126 -9.01 -1.03 -23.93
N TYR A 127 -8.92 0.21 -23.51
CA TYR A 127 -7.77 1.05 -23.75
C TYR A 127 -6.81 0.97 -22.57
N ASP A 128 -5.53 0.79 -22.86
CA ASP A 128 -4.45 0.92 -21.91
C ASP A 128 -3.83 2.32 -22.04
N VAL A 129 -3.57 2.97 -20.93
CA VAL A 129 -3.01 4.32 -20.86
C VAL A 129 -1.72 4.27 -20.06
N PHE A 130 -0.65 4.79 -20.63
CA PHE A 130 0.68 4.83 -20.04
C PHE A 130 1.17 6.25 -19.94
N GLY A 131 1.69 6.62 -18.76
CA GLY A 131 2.31 7.90 -18.49
C GLY A 131 3.71 7.71 -17.94
N PHE A 132 4.60 8.62 -18.29
CA PHE A 132 5.98 8.67 -17.82
C PHE A 132 6.26 10.09 -17.36
N VAL A 133 6.81 10.25 -16.18
CA VAL A 133 7.22 11.53 -15.62
C VAL A 133 8.60 11.37 -15.03
N LEU A 134 9.59 12.04 -15.61
CA LEU A 134 10.92 12.17 -15.01
C LEU A 134 11.01 13.51 -14.30
N ASP A 135 11.11 13.47 -12.99
CA ASP A 135 11.33 14.63 -12.14
C ASP A 135 12.63 14.46 -11.35
N ARG A 136 13.58 15.36 -11.54
CA ARG A 136 14.94 15.24 -10.96
C ARG A 136 15.58 13.91 -11.37
N ARG A 137 15.75 13.00 -10.41
CA ARG A 137 16.33 11.66 -10.63
C ARG A 137 15.33 10.53 -10.34
N THR A 138 14.03 10.82 -10.44
CA THR A 138 12.97 9.86 -10.19
C THR A 138 12.07 9.75 -11.41
N LEU A 139 11.96 8.55 -11.95
CA LEU A 139 11.07 8.23 -13.05
C LEU A 139 9.81 7.54 -12.50
N PHE A 140 8.68 8.18 -12.69
CA PHE A 140 7.36 7.64 -12.40
C PHE A 140 6.80 6.98 -13.66
N LEU A 141 6.42 5.70 -13.52
CA LEU A 141 5.77 4.89 -14.53
C LEU A 141 4.32 4.74 -14.13
N ILE A 142 3.40 5.27 -14.92
CA ILE A 142 1.96 5.35 -14.63
C ILE A 142 1.23 4.42 -15.58
N GLU A 143 0.51 3.45 -15.03
CA GLU A 143 -0.20 2.42 -15.80
C GLU A 143 -1.67 2.38 -15.41
N GLY A 144 -2.56 2.37 -16.38
CA GLY A 144 -3.99 2.20 -16.17
C GLY A 144 -4.73 1.97 -17.47
N GLY A 145 -6.05 2.03 -17.40
CA GLY A 145 -6.86 1.81 -18.57
C GLY A 145 -8.32 2.23 -18.36
N HIS A 146 -9.08 2.21 -19.44
CA HIS A 146 -10.52 2.48 -19.42
C HIS A 146 -11.22 1.69 -20.52
N SER A 147 -12.54 1.58 -20.44
CA SER A 147 -13.35 1.10 -21.56
C SER A 147 -13.53 2.20 -22.62
N ASP A 148 -14.03 1.82 -23.78
CA ASP A 148 -14.31 2.71 -24.91
C ASP A 148 -15.53 3.64 -24.71
N LEU A 149 -16.24 3.51 -23.59
CA LEU A 149 -17.37 4.41 -23.29
C LEU A 149 -16.85 5.85 -23.08
N PRO A 150 -17.47 6.87 -23.74
CA PRO A 150 -17.00 8.26 -23.70
C PRO A 150 -16.77 8.79 -22.29
N MET A 151 -17.66 8.47 -21.36
CA MET A 151 -17.55 8.88 -19.96
C MET A 151 -16.27 8.38 -19.29
N TRP A 152 -15.86 7.12 -19.55
CA TRP A 152 -14.64 6.54 -18.97
C TRP A 152 -13.39 7.07 -19.66
N THR A 153 -13.47 7.30 -20.96
CA THR A 153 -12.39 7.95 -21.74
C THR A 153 -12.09 9.35 -21.21
N GLU A 154 -13.12 10.16 -20.99
CA GLU A 154 -12.99 11.51 -20.45
C GLU A 154 -12.38 11.52 -19.05
N LYS A 155 -12.92 10.67 -18.14
CA LYS A 155 -12.40 10.52 -16.77
C LYS A 155 -10.93 10.09 -16.74
N SER A 156 -10.56 9.12 -17.57
CA SER A 156 -9.19 8.63 -17.66
C SER A 156 -8.23 9.69 -18.19
N ASN A 157 -8.63 10.43 -19.23
CA ASN A 157 -7.85 11.52 -19.80
C ASN A 157 -7.62 12.63 -18.74
N GLU A 158 -8.68 13.02 -18.05
CA GLU A 158 -8.61 14.04 -17.01
C GLU A 158 -7.71 13.61 -15.85
N ALA A 159 -7.83 12.36 -15.40
CA ALA A 159 -7.01 11.80 -14.32
C ALA A 159 -5.53 11.74 -14.73
N MET A 160 -5.20 11.29 -15.94
CA MET A 160 -3.83 11.26 -16.44
C MET A 160 -3.24 12.67 -16.58
N GLN A 161 -4.01 13.63 -17.10
CA GLN A 161 -3.57 15.03 -17.19
C GLN A 161 -3.36 15.64 -15.79
N HIS A 162 -4.20 15.29 -14.83
CA HIS A 162 -4.02 15.73 -13.45
C HIS A 162 -2.71 15.17 -12.86
N LEU A 163 -2.42 13.88 -13.05
CA LEU A 163 -1.18 13.26 -12.61
C LEU A 163 0.05 13.93 -13.24
N ILE A 164 0.08 14.09 -14.55
CA ILE A 164 1.20 14.73 -15.27
C ILE A 164 1.46 16.15 -14.74
N LYS A 165 0.41 16.89 -14.43
CA LYS A 165 0.52 18.27 -13.93
C LYS A 165 0.97 18.36 -12.48
N ASN A 166 0.53 17.45 -11.63
CA ASN A 166 0.61 17.59 -10.16
C ASN A 166 1.53 16.60 -9.48
N LEU A 167 1.94 15.51 -10.18
CA LEU A 167 2.91 14.55 -9.65
C LEU A 167 4.32 15.15 -9.71
N ARG A 168 5.00 15.19 -8.55
CA ARG A 168 6.38 15.66 -8.42
C ARG A 168 7.20 14.76 -7.51
N TYR A 169 8.51 14.84 -7.64
CA TYR A 169 9.44 14.21 -6.72
C TYR A 169 9.27 14.78 -5.31
N ARG A 170 9.41 13.92 -4.32
CA ARG A 170 9.47 14.22 -2.89
C ARG A 170 10.41 13.21 -2.22
N PRO A 171 11.42 13.65 -1.44
CA PRO A 171 12.20 12.74 -0.60
C PRO A 171 11.29 11.88 0.30
N GLU A 172 11.60 10.61 0.48
CA GLU A 172 10.72 9.65 1.15
C GLU A 172 10.28 10.08 2.56
N HIS A 173 11.18 10.72 3.30
CA HIS A 173 10.95 11.14 4.69
C HIS A 173 10.53 12.61 4.85
N GLU A 174 10.38 13.34 3.75
CA GLU A 174 9.87 14.71 3.78
C GLU A 174 8.35 14.70 3.95
N ILE A 175 7.85 15.55 4.87
CA ILE A 175 6.41 15.75 5.09
C ILE A 175 5.97 16.97 4.27
N PRO A 176 5.05 16.80 3.32
CA PRO A 176 4.52 17.93 2.54
C PRO A 176 3.74 18.90 3.44
N GLN A 177 3.76 20.18 3.06
CA GLN A 177 2.95 21.22 3.71
C GLN A 177 1.68 21.54 2.90
N GLU A 178 1.65 21.14 1.62
CA GLU A 178 0.53 21.38 0.74
C GLU A 178 -0.50 20.24 0.80
N ASN A 179 -1.72 20.54 0.37
CA ASN A 179 -2.74 19.51 0.18
C ASN A 179 -2.35 18.56 -0.95
N GLY A 180 -2.53 17.27 -0.74
CA GLY A 180 -2.20 16.25 -1.73
C GLY A 180 -2.03 14.88 -1.11
N GLN A 181 -1.36 14.00 -1.84
CA GLN A 181 -1.16 12.63 -1.41
C GLN A 181 0.28 12.18 -1.62
N CYS A 182 0.84 11.55 -0.60
CA CYS A 182 2.16 10.93 -0.67
C CYS A 182 2.09 9.59 -1.38
N ILE A 183 2.99 9.41 -2.33
CA ILE A 183 3.35 8.12 -2.92
C ILE A 183 4.84 7.86 -2.70
N TYR A 184 5.34 6.70 -3.10
CA TYR A 184 6.76 6.41 -2.99
C TYR A 184 7.59 7.43 -3.80
N GLN A 185 8.57 8.06 -3.14
CA GLN A 185 9.45 9.07 -3.73
C GLN A 185 8.71 10.22 -4.44
N GLY A 186 7.41 10.41 -4.17
CA GLY A 186 6.59 11.38 -4.87
C GLY A 186 5.47 11.98 -4.05
N PHE A 187 4.92 13.05 -4.60
CA PHE A 187 3.76 13.74 -4.07
C PHE A 187 2.83 14.15 -5.21
N ILE A 188 1.54 13.89 -5.07
CA ILE A 188 0.51 14.33 -5.99
C ILE A 188 -0.25 15.47 -5.31
N GLN A 189 -0.01 16.70 -5.77
CA GLN A 189 -0.72 17.87 -5.25
C GLN A 189 -2.18 17.83 -5.67
N ASP A 190 -3.09 18.12 -4.73
CA ASP A 190 -4.53 18.17 -4.98
C ASP A 190 -5.16 19.34 -4.22
N ASN A 191 -6.18 19.95 -4.81
CA ASN A 191 -6.94 21.02 -4.18
C ASN A 191 -8.22 20.52 -3.46
N ASP A 192 -8.42 19.20 -3.42
CA ASP A 192 -9.54 18.50 -2.79
C ASP A 192 -10.96 18.85 -3.30
N LYS A 193 -11.07 19.62 -4.39
CA LYS A 193 -12.36 20.01 -4.97
C LYS A 193 -13.10 18.86 -5.66
N LYS A 194 -12.35 17.83 -6.07
CA LYS A 194 -12.91 16.66 -6.74
C LYS A 194 -12.50 15.40 -6.00
N PHE A 195 -13.45 14.52 -5.75
CA PHE A 195 -13.12 13.20 -5.20
C PHE A 195 -12.18 12.44 -6.14
N ARG A 196 -11.06 11.96 -5.58
CA ARG A 196 -10.05 11.15 -6.24
C ARG A 196 -9.92 9.81 -5.53
N HIS A 197 -10.09 8.74 -6.27
CA HIS A 197 -9.82 7.43 -5.70
C HIS A 197 -8.31 7.21 -5.58
N SER A 198 -7.85 6.94 -4.37
CA SER A 198 -6.43 6.66 -4.12
C SER A 198 -6.27 5.48 -3.19
N LYS A 199 -5.17 4.76 -3.37
CA LYS A 199 -4.82 3.63 -2.53
C LYS A 199 -3.31 3.51 -2.41
N GLN A 200 -2.80 3.53 -1.19
CA GLN A 200 -1.39 3.36 -0.88
C GLN A 200 -1.22 2.22 0.11
N LYS A 201 -0.26 1.33 -0.17
CA LYS A 201 0.09 0.22 0.72
C LYS A 201 1.59 0.17 0.91
N ILE A 202 2.01 -0.05 2.14
CA ILE A 202 3.40 -0.30 2.47
C ILE A 202 3.49 -1.34 3.57
N GLY A 203 4.51 -2.21 3.48
CA GLY A 203 4.87 -3.12 4.54
C GLY A 203 6.29 -2.88 5.02
N PHE A 204 6.60 -3.38 6.21
CA PHE A 204 7.95 -3.36 6.77
C PHE A 204 8.29 -4.68 7.42
N ARG A 205 9.58 -5.03 7.41
CA ARG A 205 10.14 -6.20 8.11
C ARG A 205 11.37 -5.80 8.92
N PHE A 206 11.64 -6.58 9.93
CA PHE A 206 12.81 -6.43 10.79
C PHE A 206 13.77 -7.60 10.56
N LYS A 207 15.06 -7.30 10.29
CA LYS A 207 16.06 -8.35 10.07
C LYS A 207 16.20 -9.29 11.28
N GLY A 208 16.13 -8.73 12.50
CA GLY A 208 16.22 -9.49 13.76
C GLY A 208 14.93 -10.23 14.15
N PHE A 209 13.79 -9.93 13.50
CA PHE A 209 12.46 -10.49 13.84
C PHE A 209 11.75 -10.96 12.57
N PRO A 210 12.15 -12.11 11.99
CA PRO A 210 11.70 -12.54 10.66
C PRO A 210 10.21 -12.82 10.55
N THR A 211 9.51 -13.09 11.66
CA THR A 211 8.05 -13.30 11.66
C THR A 211 7.26 -12.00 11.80
N VAL A 212 7.92 -10.89 12.14
CA VAL A 212 7.27 -9.60 12.38
C VAL A 212 7.10 -8.83 11.07
N VAL A 213 5.86 -8.49 10.76
CA VAL A 213 5.49 -7.66 9.60
C VAL A 213 4.58 -6.54 10.06
N LEU A 214 4.91 -5.33 9.66
CA LEU A 214 4.01 -4.18 9.76
C LEU A 214 3.37 -3.94 8.39
N ARG A 215 2.11 -3.48 8.37
CA ARG A 215 1.42 -3.05 7.14
C ARG A 215 0.59 -1.83 7.39
N PHE A 216 0.58 -0.96 6.39
CA PHE A 216 -0.30 0.19 6.30
C PHE A 216 -1.07 0.13 4.97
N ASP A 217 -2.34 0.47 5.04
CA ASP A 217 -3.24 0.56 3.88
C ASP A 217 -4.06 1.85 4.02
N ALA A 218 -3.77 2.85 3.19
CA ALA A 218 -4.52 4.10 3.15
C ALA A 218 -5.33 4.14 1.86
N GLU A 219 -6.65 4.43 1.95
CA GLU A 219 -7.55 4.39 0.80
C GLU A 219 -8.67 5.42 0.93
N THR A 220 -8.92 6.21 -0.13
CA THR A 220 -10.12 7.03 -0.21
C THR A 220 -11.31 6.16 -0.64
N ASN A 221 -12.40 6.21 0.12
CA ASN A 221 -13.58 5.40 -0.13
C ASN A 221 -14.64 6.17 -0.91
N SER A 222 -15.18 5.57 -1.97
CA SER A 222 -16.30 6.13 -2.74
C SER A 222 -17.66 5.93 -2.07
N ARG A 223 -17.74 5.06 -1.07
CA ARG A 223 -18.95 4.69 -0.30
C ARG A 223 -18.58 4.52 1.17
N ASP A 224 -19.57 4.62 2.03
CA ASP A 224 -19.38 4.31 3.44
C ASP A 224 -18.85 2.90 3.63
N THR A 225 -17.83 2.80 4.45
CA THR A 225 -17.20 1.53 4.82
C THR A 225 -17.69 1.12 6.20
N ALA A 226 -18.17 -0.11 6.32
CA ALA A 226 -18.51 -0.65 7.64
C ALA A 226 -17.27 -0.63 8.55
N GLN A 227 -17.48 -0.28 9.81
CA GLN A 227 -16.42 -0.26 10.81
C GLN A 227 -15.72 -1.62 10.93
N LEU A 228 -14.48 -1.58 11.41
CA LEU A 228 -13.58 -2.74 11.47
C LEU A 228 -14.22 -3.95 12.15
N ILE A 229 -14.73 -3.79 13.37
CA ILE A 229 -15.22 -4.91 14.19
C ILE A 229 -16.42 -5.61 13.53
N PRO A 230 -17.52 -4.93 13.19
CA PRO A 230 -18.66 -5.59 12.53
C PRO A 230 -18.25 -6.26 11.21
N ARG A 231 -17.31 -5.67 10.47
CA ARG A 231 -16.83 -6.20 9.20
C ARG A 231 -16.07 -7.51 9.37
N ILE A 232 -15.18 -7.59 10.37
CA ILE A 232 -14.44 -8.82 10.68
C ILE A 232 -15.39 -9.88 11.20
N GLU A 233 -16.25 -9.57 12.18
CA GLU A 233 -17.20 -10.52 12.74
C GLU A 233 -18.13 -11.12 11.69
N ASN A 234 -18.67 -10.28 10.80
CA ASN A 234 -19.52 -10.76 9.72
C ASN A 234 -18.78 -11.73 8.80
N LYS A 235 -17.53 -11.45 8.45
CA LYS A 235 -16.71 -12.38 7.65
C LYS A 235 -16.45 -13.70 8.38
N LEU A 236 -16.15 -13.66 9.66
CA LEU A 236 -15.91 -14.87 10.46
C LEU A 236 -17.18 -15.71 10.60
N ARG A 237 -18.35 -15.08 10.81
CA ARG A 237 -19.66 -15.78 10.82
C ARG A 237 -19.98 -16.39 9.45
N GLN A 238 -19.69 -15.72 8.35
CA GLN A 238 -19.89 -16.25 6.99
C GLN A 238 -19.08 -17.52 6.71
N VAL A 239 -17.92 -17.70 7.36
CA VAL A 239 -17.14 -18.94 7.29
C VAL A 239 -17.48 -19.94 8.43
N GLY A 240 -18.62 -19.75 9.10
CA GLY A 240 -19.18 -20.69 10.07
C GLY A 240 -18.61 -20.60 11.47
N GLN A 241 -17.91 -19.51 11.83
CA GLN A 241 -17.42 -19.35 13.21
C GLN A 241 -18.55 -18.85 14.14
N SER A 242 -18.73 -19.53 15.28
CA SER A 242 -19.58 -19.06 16.36
C SER A 242 -18.96 -17.88 17.13
N GLN A 243 -19.78 -17.08 17.80
CA GLN A 243 -19.29 -15.95 18.61
C GLN A 243 -18.24 -16.39 19.63
N ARG A 244 -18.45 -17.55 20.30
CA ARG A 244 -17.47 -18.11 21.24
C ARG A 244 -16.11 -18.43 20.59
N GLN A 245 -16.10 -18.86 19.33
CA GLN A 245 -14.85 -19.10 18.59
C GLN A 245 -14.18 -17.78 18.19
N ILE A 246 -14.98 -16.78 17.80
CA ILE A 246 -14.50 -15.44 17.46
C ILE A 246 -13.82 -14.78 18.65
N ASP A 247 -14.40 -14.92 19.86
CA ASP A 247 -13.89 -14.24 21.05
C ASP A 247 -12.78 -15.02 21.80
N LYS A 248 -12.61 -16.29 21.49
CA LYS A 248 -11.72 -17.20 22.25
C LYS A 248 -10.26 -16.76 22.32
N ASP A 249 -9.73 -16.24 21.23
CA ASP A 249 -8.31 -15.90 21.09
C ASP A 249 -8.08 -14.38 21.06
N ASN A 250 -9.12 -13.59 21.42
CA ASN A 250 -9.01 -12.13 21.48
C ASN A 250 -8.24 -11.69 22.71
N ILE A 251 -7.25 -10.82 22.50
CA ILE A 251 -6.56 -10.10 23.56
C ILE A 251 -7.34 -8.82 23.86
N ARG A 252 -7.72 -8.08 22.79
CA ARG A 252 -8.38 -6.80 22.89
C ARG A 252 -9.22 -6.53 21.63
N LYS A 253 -10.42 -6.00 21.77
CA LYS A 253 -11.33 -5.65 20.70
C LYS A 253 -12.22 -4.49 21.14
N GLY A 254 -12.24 -3.40 20.41
CA GLY A 254 -13.06 -2.25 20.77
C GLY A 254 -12.66 -0.97 20.06
N GLU A 255 -13.19 0.14 20.55
CA GLU A 255 -12.76 1.46 20.17
C GLU A 255 -11.35 1.72 20.68
N LYS A 256 -10.52 2.29 19.83
CA LYS A 256 -9.14 2.67 20.15
C LYS A 256 -8.79 3.96 19.42
N ASN A 257 -8.92 5.05 20.14
CA ASN A 257 -8.54 6.36 19.62
C ASN A 257 -7.03 6.59 19.79
N THR A 258 -6.43 7.23 18.80
CA THR A 258 -5.10 7.82 18.90
C THR A 258 -5.24 9.29 19.35
N PRO A 259 -4.14 10.00 19.61
CA PRO A 259 -4.22 11.46 19.87
C PRO A 259 -4.82 12.26 18.70
N TYR A 260 -4.88 11.69 17.51
CA TYR A 260 -5.24 12.41 16.27
C TYR A 260 -6.45 11.83 15.54
N LEU A 261 -6.79 10.55 15.74
CA LEU A 261 -7.79 9.84 14.95
C LEU A 261 -8.66 8.94 15.83
N ILE A 262 -9.95 8.86 15.48
CA ILE A 262 -10.89 7.90 16.05
C ILE A 262 -10.79 6.59 15.28
N GLY A 263 -10.69 5.47 15.97
CA GLY A 263 -10.56 4.17 15.33
C GLY A 263 -11.03 3.00 16.16
N GLN A 264 -10.96 1.82 15.57
CA GLN A 264 -11.25 0.55 16.22
C GLN A 264 -10.04 -0.37 16.10
N GLU A 265 -9.83 -1.23 17.11
CA GLU A 265 -8.81 -2.24 17.09
C GLU A 265 -9.37 -3.65 17.27
N TRP A 266 -8.64 -4.61 16.73
CA TRP A 266 -8.83 -6.04 16.98
C TRP A 266 -7.47 -6.70 17.12
N ILE A 267 -7.19 -7.23 18.30
CA ILE A 267 -5.92 -7.91 18.62
C ILE A 267 -6.24 -9.33 19.06
N SER A 268 -5.65 -10.30 18.40
CA SER A 268 -5.81 -11.72 18.69
C SER A 268 -4.47 -12.43 18.85
N VAL A 269 -4.51 -13.54 19.58
CA VAL A 269 -3.38 -14.47 19.69
C VAL A 269 -3.35 -15.35 18.44
N GLU A 270 -2.20 -15.41 17.81
CA GLU A 270 -1.90 -16.36 16.74
C GLU A 270 -1.14 -17.55 17.32
N LYS A 271 -1.82 -18.71 17.37
CA LYS A 271 -1.26 -19.94 17.94
C LYS A 271 -0.23 -20.55 17.00
N MET A 272 0.96 -20.77 17.55
CA MET A 272 2.06 -21.45 16.89
C MET A 272 2.50 -22.66 17.70
N LYS A 273 3.34 -23.55 17.17
CA LYS A 273 3.85 -24.71 17.90
C LYS A 273 4.74 -24.30 19.08
N GLY A 274 5.56 -23.26 18.88
CA GLY A 274 6.39 -22.68 19.92
C GLY A 274 5.74 -21.44 20.54
N LYS A 275 6.47 -20.34 20.59
CA LYS A 275 6.01 -19.06 21.08
C LYS A 275 4.87 -18.51 20.22
N ASN A 276 3.73 -18.23 20.82
CA ASN A 276 2.60 -17.62 20.12
C ASN A 276 2.93 -16.21 19.62
N GLY A 277 2.35 -15.85 18.47
CA GLY A 277 2.37 -14.48 17.97
C GLY A 277 1.09 -13.72 18.29
N ILE A 278 1.00 -12.52 17.75
CA ILE A 278 -0.23 -11.73 17.71
C ILE A 278 -0.52 -11.28 16.28
N SER A 279 -1.81 -11.06 16.00
CA SER A 279 -2.31 -10.25 14.90
C SER A 279 -3.03 -9.06 15.52
N ALA A 280 -2.48 -7.87 15.37
CA ALA A 280 -3.03 -6.62 15.88
C ALA A 280 -3.41 -5.74 14.69
N LEU A 281 -4.68 -5.41 14.56
CA LEU A 281 -5.23 -4.57 13.51
C LEU A 281 -5.92 -3.36 14.13
N TRP A 282 -5.64 -2.18 13.61
CA TRP A 282 -6.33 -0.94 13.91
C TRP A 282 -6.76 -0.26 12.62
N GLU A 283 -7.89 0.43 12.66
CA GLU A 283 -8.42 1.16 11.52
C GLU A 283 -9.16 2.42 11.91
N HIS A 284 -8.84 3.51 11.26
CA HIS A 284 -9.69 4.68 11.10
C HIS A 284 -10.44 4.55 9.78
N THR A 285 -11.76 4.50 9.84
CA THR A 285 -12.59 4.18 8.66
C THR A 285 -12.62 5.31 7.62
N GLY A 286 -12.36 6.56 8.06
CA GLY A 286 -12.44 7.75 7.22
C GLY A 286 -13.87 8.11 6.83
N THR A 287 -14.01 9.10 5.97
CA THR A 287 -15.30 9.61 5.46
C THR A 287 -15.42 9.29 3.96
N ALA A 288 -16.57 8.76 3.55
CA ALA A 288 -16.83 8.46 2.15
C ALA A 288 -16.76 9.72 1.28
N ARG A 289 -16.09 9.62 0.14
CA ARG A 289 -15.91 10.68 -0.86
C ARG A 289 -15.20 11.93 -0.32
N ASP A 290 -14.47 11.81 0.76
CA ASP A 290 -13.63 12.88 1.30
C ASP A 290 -12.15 12.53 1.09
N ASN A 291 -11.46 13.32 0.25
CA ASN A 291 -10.02 13.17 0.02
C ASN A 291 -9.19 13.53 1.26
N LYS A 292 -9.73 14.34 2.18
CA LYS A 292 -9.03 14.80 3.39
C LYS A 292 -9.14 13.80 4.54
N ASP A 293 -10.11 12.91 4.46
CA ASP A 293 -10.37 11.92 5.51
C ASP A 293 -10.45 10.49 4.95
N PRO A 294 -9.38 9.98 4.33
CA PRO A 294 -9.35 8.60 3.84
C PRO A 294 -9.32 7.60 4.98
N LEU A 295 -9.69 6.35 4.69
CA LEU A 295 -9.42 5.22 5.57
C LEU A 295 -7.92 5.04 5.75
N ILE A 296 -7.48 4.69 6.96
CA ILE A 296 -6.15 4.11 7.19
C ILE A 296 -6.26 2.89 8.11
N GLY A 297 -5.70 1.77 7.65
CA GLY A 297 -5.48 0.57 8.42
C GLY A 297 -4.01 0.40 8.80
N PHE A 298 -3.77 -0.07 10.02
CA PHE A 298 -2.45 -0.45 10.52
C PHE A 298 -2.49 -1.85 11.10
N GLU A 299 -1.56 -2.70 10.67
CA GLU A 299 -1.46 -4.10 11.11
C GLU A 299 -0.06 -4.41 11.62
N VAL A 300 0.03 -5.08 12.76
CA VAL A 300 1.23 -5.76 13.27
C VAL A 300 0.92 -7.25 13.35
N ASP A 301 1.62 -8.03 12.56
CA ASP A 301 1.54 -9.48 12.54
C ASP A 301 2.90 -10.07 12.94
N THR A 302 2.94 -10.85 14.03
CA THR A 302 4.17 -11.45 14.54
C THR A 302 4.20 -12.99 14.40
N ALA A 303 3.18 -13.55 13.79
CA ALA A 303 3.06 -14.97 13.48
C ALA A 303 3.18 -15.26 11.99
N ARG A 304 3.47 -14.26 11.17
CA ARG A 304 3.55 -14.45 9.72
C ARG A 304 4.71 -15.35 9.35
N SER A 305 4.38 -16.61 9.35
CA SER A 305 5.31 -17.64 8.99
C SER A 305 5.62 -17.59 7.47
N SER A 306 6.87 -17.58 7.16
CA SER A 306 7.34 -18.50 6.14
C SER A 306 6.83 -19.90 6.54
N PRO A 307 6.48 -20.80 5.60
CA PRO A 307 6.00 -22.16 5.94
C PRO A 307 6.93 -22.97 6.86
N TYR A 308 8.06 -22.41 7.24
CA TYR A 308 9.10 -23.02 8.05
C TYR A 308 9.26 -22.43 9.46
N THR A 309 8.51 -21.38 9.84
CA THR A 309 8.61 -20.82 11.19
C THR A 309 7.53 -21.42 12.10
N GLU A 310 7.97 -22.13 13.13
CA GLU A 310 7.10 -22.81 14.09
C GLU A 310 6.83 -21.96 15.35
N SER A 311 7.47 -20.80 15.46
CA SER A 311 7.42 -19.93 16.64
C SER A 311 7.53 -18.46 16.24
N SER A 312 6.83 -17.57 16.97
CA SER A 312 7.03 -16.14 16.83
C SER A 312 8.47 -15.75 17.20
N SER A 313 9.07 -14.85 16.43
CA SER A 313 10.39 -14.30 16.75
C SER A 313 10.34 -13.18 17.81
N MET A 314 9.16 -12.76 18.24
CA MET A 314 8.92 -11.68 19.20
C MET A 314 7.95 -12.15 20.31
N GLU A 315 8.17 -11.71 21.53
CA GLU A 315 7.25 -11.93 22.64
C GLU A 315 5.98 -11.09 22.47
N GLN A 316 4.83 -11.59 22.93
CA GLN A 316 3.55 -10.89 22.83
C GLN A 316 3.59 -9.50 23.46
N PHE A 317 4.24 -9.36 24.62
CA PHE A 317 4.38 -8.07 25.30
C PHE A 317 5.14 -7.06 24.44
N ASP A 318 6.26 -7.46 23.84
CA ASP A 318 7.08 -6.60 22.99
C ASP A 318 6.33 -6.25 21.69
N ALA A 319 5.57 -7.19 21.14
CA ALA A 319 4.72 -6.98 19.98
C ALA A 319 3.62 -5.94 20.25
N LEU A 320 2.96 -6.01 21.40
CA LEU A 320 1.97 -5.01 21.82
C LEU A 320 2.61 -3.64 22.04
N LYS A 321 3.80 -3.60 22.66
CA LYS A 321 4.56 -2.36 22.84
C LYS A 321 4.96 -1.73 21.52
N LEU A 322 5.40 -2.54 20.55
CA LEU A 322 5.69 -2.09 19.17
C LEU A 322 4.43 -1.50 18.51
N TYR A 323 3.32 -2.23 18.58
CA TYR A 323 2.03 -1.80 18.05
C TYR A 323 1.60 -0.44 18.62
N GLU A 324 1.54 -0.32 19.95
CA GLU A 324 1.12 0.92 20.64
C GLU A 324 2.06 2.10 20.32
N SER A 325 3.37 1.83 20.24
CA SER A 325 4.36 2.88 19.96
C SER A 325 4.21 3.47 18.57
N ILE A 326 3.87 2.66 17.59
CA ILE A 326 3.64 3.13 16.21
C ILE A 326 2.25 3.76 16.09
N LEU A 327 1.21 3.09 16.61
CA LEU A 327 -0.18 3.54 16.50
C LEU A 327 -0.38 4.98 16.97
N LYS A 328 0.20 5.37 18.12
CA LYS A 328 0.08 6.72 18.67
C LYS A 328 0.68 7.83 17.79
N THR A 329 1.49 7.46 16.78
CA THR A 329 2.14 8.43 15.89
C THR A 329 1.37 8.69 14.61
N ILE A 330 0.35 7.87 14.31
CA ILE A 330 -0.44 8.00 13.07
C ILE A 330 -1.27 9.28 13.16
N ARG A 331 -1.02 10.20 12.20
CA ARG A 331 -1.69 11.49 12.09
C ARG A 331 -1.81 11.91 10.63
N LYS A 332 -2.73 12.81 10.31
CA LYS A 332 -2.76 13.47 9.01
C LYS A 332 -1.63 14.49 8.92
N PHE A 333 -1.12 14.76 7.73
CA PHE A 333 -0.20 15.88 7.53
C PHE A 333 -0.96 17.13 7.10
N GLY A 334 -0.40 18.31 7.40
CA GLY A 334 -1.00 19.60 7.07
C GLY A 334 -2.12 20.06 8.00
N GLU A 335 -2.35 19.36 9.13
CA GLU A 335 -3.25 19.76 10.21
C GLU A 335 -2.49 20.21 11.45
#